data_0e386da47be775a4b4dc40f3861d40d1
#
_entry.id   0e386da47be775a4b4dc40f3861d40d1
#
_cell.length_a   1.000
_cell.length_b   1.000
_cell.length_c   1.000
_cell.angle_alpha   90.00
_cell.angle_beta   90.00
_cell.angle_gamma   90.00
#
_symmetry.space_group_name_H-M   'P 1'
#
loop_
_entity.id
_entity.type
_entity.pdbx_description
1 polymer ?
#
loop_
_entity_poly.entity_id
_entity_poly.type
_entity_poly.pdbx_seq_one_letter_code
_entity_poly.pdbx_strand_id
1 'polypeptide(L)'
;LRRGAGVPGAPFAVVGEERNAQVLVSLSADAEMAGLTRGQPLRDARAMCPALQTKLQNPELDQAFLTVLRRWAGKFSPWVSEEPPESLVIDLTGCAHLFGGEEQLMTHVIEDCAVLGMTVRVGIADTVGAAWALARFAGCAQRGARSGDDIAQEARATRSRAAKRRHWERGGPAPPPGPGRSQTSSIA
;
A
#
# COMPACT_ATOMS: atom_id res chain seq x y z
N LEU A 1 -9.28 -9.14 6.89
CA LEU A 1 -10.51 -9.79 6.49
C LEU A 1 -11.50 -9.86 7.64
N ARG A 2 -12.52 -8.97 7.66
CA ARG A 2 -13.37 -8.86 8.81
C ARG A 2 -14.83 -8.81 8.42
N ARG A 3 -15.51 -9.91 8.64
CA ARG A 3 -16.92 -9.87 8.86
C ARG A 3 -17.17 -9.34 10.29
N GLY A 4 -17.74 -8.14 10.36
CA GLY A 4 -18.51 -7.60 11.44
C GLY A 4 -18.30 -8.14 12.84
N ALA A 5 -17.47 -7.47 13.62
CA ALA A 5 -17.56 -7.52 15.05
C ALA A 5 -17.57 -6.11 15.66
N GLY A 6 -17.64 -5.07 14.82
CA GLY A 6 -17.75 -3.68 15.27
C GLY A 6 -19.16 -3.14 15.04
N VAL A 7 -19.59 -2.27 15.92
CA VAL A 7 -20.78 -1.44 15.69
C VAL A 7 -20.48 -0.58 14.45
N PRO A 8 -21.38 -0.53 13.45
CA PRO A 8 -21.17 0.34 12.29
C PRO A 8 -20.90 1.78 12.74
N GLY A 9 -19.80 2.38 12.25
CA GLY A 9 -19.40 3.73 12.62
C GLY A 9 -18.55 3.84 13.89
N ALA A 10 -18.19 2.73 14.55
CA ALA A 10 -17.25 2.75 15.67
C ALA A 10 -15.82 2.37 15.20
N PRO A 11 -14.79 3.12 15.66
CA PRO A 11 -13.40 2.77 15.38
C PRO A 11 -13.08 1.36 15.87
N PHE A 12 -12.51 0.52 14.99
CA PHE A 12 -12.23 -0.87 15.29
C PHE A 12 -10.80 -1.24 14.87
N ALA A 13 -10.13 -2.03 15.71
CA ALA A 13 -8.79 -2.54 15.42
C ALA A 13 -8.64 -4.01 15.78
N VAL A 14 -7.75 -4.69 15.05
CA VAL A 14 -7.23 -5.99 15.48
C VAL A 14 -5.88 -5.77 16.14
N VAL A 15 -5.71 -6.45 17.25
CA VAL A 15 -4.54 -6.38 18.11
C VAL A 15 -3.78 -7.68 18.00
N GLY A 16 -2.50 -7.59 17.69
CA GLY A 16 -1.54 -8.69 17.75
C GLY A 16 -0.52 -8.45 18.84
N GLU A 17 0.34 -9.43 19.05
CA GLU A 17 1.45 -9.35 19.99
C GLU A 17 2.76 -9.28 19.21
N GLU A 18 3.53 -8.20 19.41
CA GLU A 18 4.87 -8.05 18.88
C GLU A 18 5.83 -7.71 20.01
N ARG A 19 6.93 -8.48 20.13
CA ARG A 19 7.98 -8.23 21.15
C ARG A 19 7.41 -8.04 22.57
N ASN A 20 6.45 -8.86 22.93
CA ASN A 20 5.77 -8.83 24.24
C ASN A 20 4.93 -7.56 24.50
N ALA A 21 4.53 -6.84 23.42
CA ALA A 21 3.65 -5.69 23.48
C ALA A 21 2.43 -5.90 22.56
N GLN A 22 1.26 -5.45 23.02
CA GLN A 22 0.07 -5.44 22.18
C GLN A 22 0.11 -4.25 21.23
N VAL A 23 0.04 -4.52 19.93
CA VAL A 23 0.08 -3.53 18.86
C VAL A 23 -1.12 -3.66 17.92
N LEU A 24 -1.48 -2.58 17.26
CA LEU A 24 -2.53 -2.56 16.24
C LEU A 24 -2.02 -3.20 14.95
N VAL A 25 -2.53 -4.36 14.59
CA VAL A 25 -2.14 -5.09 13.38
C VAL A 25 -2.96 -4.62 12.18
N SER A 26 -4.24 -4.30 12.41
CA SER A 26 -5.13 -3.87 11.34
C SER A 26 -6.20 -2.94 11.88
N LEU A 27 -6.63 -1.98 11.07
CA LEU A 27 -7.52 -0.88 11.43
C LEU A 27 -8.75 -0.84 10.51
N SER A 28 -9.88 -0.40 11.02
CA SER A 28 -11.01 0.03 10.19
C SER A 28 -10.74 1.44 9.63
N ALA A 29 -11.50 1.83 8.60
CA ALA A 29 -11.41 3.19 8.06
C ALA A 29 -11.68 4.26 9.13
N ASP A 30 -12.67 4.02 10.02
CA ASP A 30 -12.98 4.93 11.11
C ASP A 30 -11.83 5.06 12.11
N ALA A 31 -11.10 3.98 12.38
CA ALA A 31 -9.91 4.02 13.23
C ALA A 31 -8.73 4.78 12.57
N GLU A 32 -8.55 4.61 11.26
CA GLU A 32 -7.56 5.38 10.49
C GLU A 32 -7.93 6.87 10.46
N MET A 33 -9.22 7.22 10.29
CA MET A 33 -9.70 8.61 10.36
C MET A 33 -9.54 9.22 11.75
N ALA A 34 -9.60 8.42 12.80
CA ALA A 34 -9.29 8.84 14.18
C ALA A 34 -7.77 9.04 14.42
N GLY A 35 -6.93 8.87 13.39
CA GLY A 35 -5.49 9.10 13.47
C GLY A 35 -4.68 7.91 13.99
N LEU A 36 -5.29 6.73 14.15
CA LEU A 36 -4.58 5.54 14.57
C LEU A 36 -3.77 4.94 13.42
N THR A 37 -2.64 4.31 13.75
CA THR A 37 -1.73 3.71 12.75
C THR A 37 -1.40 2.26 13.09
N ARG A 38 -1.09 1.46 12.07
CA ARG A 38 -0.62 0.08 12.27
C ARG A 38 0.72 0.09 12.98
N GLY A 39 0.96 -0.90 13.84
CA GLY A 39 2.17 -0.99 14.67
C GLY A 39 2.14 -0.11 15.92
N GLN A 40 1.12 0.73 16.08
CA GLN A 40 0.96 1.56 17.28
C GLN A 40 0.63 0.69 18.51
N PRO A 41 1.25 0.95 19.67
CA PRO A 41 0.91 0.27 20.91
C PRO A 41 -0.58 0.47 21.29
N LEU A 42 -1.24 -0.61 21.70
CA LEU A 42 -2.67 -0.57 22.07
C LEU A 42 -2.95 0.46 23.17
N ARG A 43 -2.03 0.62 24.12
CA ARG A 43 -2.17 1.58 25.22
C ARG A 43 -2.30 3.01 24.70
N ASP A 44 -1.43 3.37 23.74
CA ASP A 44 -1.38 4.72 23.16
C ASP A 44 -2.61 4.95 22.25
N ALA A 45 -3.01 3.92 21.51
CA ALA A 45 -4.21 3.95 20.68
C ALA A 45 -5.48 4.19 21.50
N ARG A 46 -5.61 3.55 22.66
CA ARG A 46 -6.76 3.75 23.57
C ARG A 46 -6.76 5.13 24.21
N ALA A 47 -5.57 5.70 24.47
CA ALA A 47 -5.46 7.07 24.98
C ALA A 47 -5.93 8.09 23.93
N MET A 48 -5.62 7.85 22.65
CA MET A 48 -6.06 8.71 21.54
C MET A 48 -7.54 8.51 21.18
N CYS A 49 -8.02 7.28 21.24
CA CYS A 49 -9.38 6.92 20.86
C CYS A 49 -10.01 6.00 21.93
N PRO A 50 -10.63 6.56 22.99
CA PRO A 50 -11.26 5.77 24.06
C PRO A 50 -12.38 4.86 23.59
N ALA A 51 -13.07 5.22 22.48
CA ALA A 51 -14.14 4.44 21.87
C ALA A 51 -13.63 3.28 20.99
N LEU A 52 -12.31 3.06 20.91
CA LEU A 52 -11.70 2.03 20.09
C LEU A 52 -12.13 0.64 20.51
N GLN A 53 -12.86 -0.05 19.64
CA GLN A 53 -13.18 -1.46 19.80
C GLN A 53 -12.01 -2.31 19.30
N THR A 54 -11.68 -3.36 20.06
CA THR A 54 -10.53 -4.20 19.71
C THR A 54 -10.90 -5.68 19.75
N LYS A 55 -10.24 -6.46 18.88
CA LYS A 55 -10.29 -7.93 18.87
C LYS A 55 -8.87 -8.46 18.74
N LEU A 56 -8.57 -9.53 19.44
CA LEU A 56 -7.29 -10.21 19.28
C LEU A 56 -7.19 -10.87 17.89
N GLN A 57 -6.03 -10.81 17.31
CA GLN A 57 -5.70 -11.52 16.09
C GLN A 57 -5.81 -13.03 16.31
N ASN A 58 -6.35 -13.74 15.33
CA ASN A 58 -6.35 -15.19 15.29
C ASN A 58 -5.73 -15.64 13.96
N PRO A 59 -4.42 -15.94 13.94
CA PRO A 59 -3.71 -16.30 12.70
C PRO A 59 -4.28 -17.55 12.00
N GLU A 60 -4.80 -18.50 12.75
CA GLU A 60 -5.38 -19.73 12.19
C GLU A 60 -6.67 -19.43 11.42
N LEU A 61 -7.55 -18.60 12.00
CA LEU A 61 -8.78 -18.16 11.32
C LEU A 61 -8.46 -17.25 10.13
N ASP A 62 -7.47 -16.38 10.24
CA ASP A 62 -7.03 -15.51 9.16
C ASP A 62 -6.50 -16.36 7.99
N GLN A 63 -5.69 -17.38 8.26
CA GLN A 63 -5.17 -18.31 7.24
C GLN A 63 -6.29 -19.14 6.60
N ALA A 64 -7.19 -19.70 7.40
CA ALA A 64 -8.33 -20.46 6.89
C ALA A 64 -9.21 -19.59 5.98
N PHE A 65 -9.41 -18.33 6.35
CA PHE A 65 -10.16 -17.39 5.55
C PHE A 65 -9.44 -17.03 4.24
N LEU A 66 -8.14 -16.84 4.27
CA LEU A 66 -7.32 -16.59 3.07
C LEU A 66 -7.43 -17.76 2.09
N THR A 67 -7.44 -19.00 2.59
CA THR A 67 -7.65 -20.22 1.78
C THR A 67 -9.04 -20.24 1.13
N VAL A 68 -10.08 -19.81 1.84
CA VAL A 68 -11.43 -19.68 1.26
C VAL A 68 -11.44 -18.62 0.15
N LEU A 69 -10.79 -17.48 0.37
CA LEU A 69 -10.68 -16.43 -0.64
C LEU A 69 -9.88 -16.87 -1.87
N ARG A 70 -8.82 -17.64 -1.70
CA ARG A 70 -8.08 -18.23 -2.82
C ARG A 70 -9.00 -19.08 -3.71
N ARG A 71 -9.84 -19.90 -3.11
CA ARG A 71 -10.82 -20.73 -3.86
C ARG A 71 -11.85 -19.85 -4.56
N TRP A 72 -12.36 -18.82 -3.91
CA TRP A 72 -13.28 -17.87 -4.52
C TRP A 72 -12.64 -17.09 -5.67
N ALA A 73 -11.38 -16.68 -5.54
CA ALA A 73 -10.63 -15.95 -6.57
C ALA A 73 -10.34 -16.83 -7.81
N GLY A 74 -10.43 -18.15 -7.67
CA GLY A 74 -10.31 -19.10 -8.77
C GLY A 74 -11.30 -18.88 -9.93
N LYS A 75 -12.36 -18.09 -9.73
CA LYS A 75 -13.28 -17.66 -10.80
C LYS A 75 -12.65 -16.64 -11.77
N PHE A 76 -11.62 -15.92 -11.35
CA PHE A 76 -10.92 -14.94 -12.18
C PHE A 76 -9.74 -15.54 -12.94
N SER A 77 -9.04 -16.49 -12.32
CA SER A 77 -7.93 -17.25 -12.93
C SER A 77 -7.73 -18.57 -12.19
N PRO A 78 -7.32 -19.63 -12.88
CA PRO A 78 -6.94 -20.88 -12.23
C PRO A 78 -5.66 -20.78 -11.41
N TRP A 79 -4.85 -19.76 -11.66
CA TRP A 79 -3.56 -19.55 -10.99
C TRP A 79 -3.67 -18.49 -9.90
N VAL A 80 -4.02 -18.92 -8.70
CA VAL A 80 -4.14 -18.07 -7.51
C VAL A 80 -3.24 -18.60 -6.42
N SER A 81 -2.37 -17.74 -5.90
CA SER A 81 -1.47 -18.00 -4.78
C SER A 81 -1.87 -17.18 -3.55
N GLU A 82 -1.72 -17.78 -2.38
CA GLU A 82 -1.85 -17.07 -1.11
C GLU A 82 -0.53 -16.36 -0.79
N GLU A 83 -0.62 -15.11 -0.40
CA GLU A 83 0.49 -14.30 0.10
C GLU A 83 0.13 -13.83 1.53
N PRO A 84 0.47 -14.65 2.53
CA PRO A 84 0.14 -14.32 3.92
C PRO A 84 0.76 -12.99 4.39
N PRO A 85 0.14 -12.30 5.33
CA PRO A 85 -1.05 -12.72 6.08
C PRO A 85 -2.39 -12.31 5.45
N GLU A 86 -2.43 -11.45 4.43
CA GLU A 86 -3.67 -10.77 4.03
C GLU A 86 -3.82 -10.57 2.52
N SER A 87 -3.00 -11.19 1.69
CA SER A 87 -2.97 -10.93 0.24
C SER A 87 -3.14 -12.19 -0.59
N LEU A 88 -3.64 -12.00 -1.81
CA LEU A 88 -3.64 -13.01 -2.87
C LEU A 88 -2.89 -12.47 -4.08
N VAL A 89 -2.16 -13.33 -4.76
CA VAL A 89 -1.57 -13.07 -6.07
C VAL A 89 -2.30 -13.91 -7.09
N ILE A 90 -2.73 -13.27 -8.17
CA ILE A 90 -3.50 -13.91 -9.25
C ILE A 90 -2.73 -13.68 -10.54
N ASP A 91 -2.36 -14.74 -11.22
CA ASP A 91 -1.80 -14.64 -12.57
C ASP A 91 -2.95 -14.48 -13.58
N LEU A 92 -2.98 -13.34 -14.24
CA LEU A 92 -4.03 -12.97 -15.20
C LEU A 92 -3.64 -13.25 -16.66
N THR A 93 -2.50 -13.91 -16.89
CA THR A 93 -2.03 -14.23 -18.23
C THR A 93 -3.10 -14.98 -19.02
N GLY A 94 -3.58 -14.34 -20.08
CA GLY A 94 -4.63 -14.89 -20.93
C GLY A 94 -6.05 -14.89 -20.35
N CYS A 95 -6.29 -14.31 -19.17
CA CYS A 95 -7.61 -14.30 -18.52
C CYS A 95 -8.33 -12.95 -18.59
N ALA A 96 -7.61 -11.82 -18.61
CA ALA A 96 -8.20 -10.49 -18.51
C ALA A 96 -9.25 -10.18 -19.61
N HIS A 97 -9.06 -10.69 -20.83
CA HIS A 97 -10.00 -10.48 -21.94
C HIS A 97 -11.39 -11.10 -21.69
N LEU A 98 -11.49 -12.13 -20.85
CA LEU A 98 -12.77 -12.77 -20.49
C LEU A 98 -13.67 -11.85 -19.66
N PHE A 99 -13.08 -10.84 -19.05
CA PHE A 99 -13.76 -9.86 -18.19
C PHE A 99 -13.87 -8.47 -18.85
N GLY A 100 -13.48 -8.36 -20.13
CA GLY A 100 -13.49 -7.08 -20.85
C GLY A 100 -12.24 -6.24 -20.67
N GLY A 101 -11.16 -6.81 -20.12
CA GLY A 101 -9.87 -6.17 -19.87
C GLY A 101 -9.54 -6.01 -18.39
N GLU A 102 -8.34 -5.52 -18.12
CA GLU A 102 -7.80 -5.42 -16.76
C GLU A 102 -8.59 -4.46 -15.86
N GLU A 103 -9.04 -3.31 -16.39
CA GLU A 103 -9.81 -2.33 -15.62
C GLU A 103 -11.17 -2.86 -15.19
N GLN A 104 -11.85 -3.57 -16.10
CA GLN A 104 -13.15 -4.17 -15.80
C GLN A 104 -12.99 -5.33 -14.82
N LEU A 105 -11.95 -6.12 -14.97
CA LEU A 105 -11.62 -7.17 -14.01
C LEU A 105 -11.36 -6.62 -12.60
N MET A 106 -10.60 -5.53 -12.48
CA MET A 106 -10.39 -4.86 -11.18
C MET A 106 -11.71 -4.39 -10.57
N THR A 107 -12.58 -3.80 -11.38
CA THR A 107 -13.89 -3.33 -10.94
C THR A 107 -14.73 -4.49 -10.41
N HIS A 108 -14.81 -5.60 -11.15
CA HIS A 108 -15.53 -6.79 -10.72
C HIS A 108 -14.99 -7.39 -9.42
N VAL A 109 -13.66 -7.43 -9.24
CA VAL A 109 -13.05 -7.90 -7.97
C VAL A 109 -13.45 -7.02 -6.81
N ILE A 110 -13.43 -5.69 -6.99
CA ILE A 110 -13.78 -4.74 -5.93
C ILE A 110 -15.26 -4.86 -5.56
N GLU A 111 -16.14 -4.89 -6.56
CA GLU A 111 -17.60 -5.01 -6.37
C GLU A 111 -17.97 -6.32 -5.67
N ASP A 112 -17.43 -7.43 -6.14
CA ASP A 112 -17.68 -8.74 -5.56
C ASP A 112 -17.17 -8.85 -4.12
N CYS A 113 -16.02 -8.24 -3.81
CA CYS A 113 -15.52 -8.16 -2.45
C CYS A 113 -16.41 -7.27 -1.57
N ALA A 114 -16.92 -6.16 -2.12
CA ALA A 114 -17.85 -5.29 -1.40
C ALA A 114 -19.16 -6.02 -1.05
N VAL A 115 -19.70 -6.83 -1.95
CA VAL A 115 -20.88 -7.69 -1.67
C VAL A 115 -20.58 -8.68 -0.54
N LEU A 116 -19.35 -9.17 -0.43
CA LEU A 116 -18.91 -10.03 0.68
C LEU A 116 -18.62 -9.24 1.97
N GLY A 117 -18.82 -7.93 1.98
CA GLY A 117 -18.54 -7.05 3.12
C GLY A 117 -17.06 -6.80 3.36
N MET A 118 -16.24 -6.90 2.31
CA MET A 118 -14.79 -6.71 2.38
C MET A 118 -14.36 -5.46 1.60
N THR A 119 -13.43 -4.72 2.16
CA THR A 119 -12.69 -3.69 1.45
C THR A 119 -11.37 -4.27 0.97
N VAL A 120 -11.10 -4.18 -0.33
CA VAL A 120 -9.88 -4.67 -0.96
C VAL A 120 -9.15 -3.56 -1.69
N ARG A 121 -7.85 -3.73 -1.83
CA ARG A 121 -7.01 -2.92 -2.71
C ARG A 121 -6.49 -3.84 -3.81
N VAL A 122 -6.62 -3.41 -5.05
CA VAL A 122 -6.23 -4.18 -6.22
C VAL A 122 -5.13 -3.43 -6.96
N GLY A 123 -4.15 -4.16 -7.47
CA GLY A 123 -3.10 -3.62 -8.33
C GLY A 123 -2.74 -4.64 -9.39
N ILE A 124 -2.63 -4.20 -10.65
CA ILE A 124 -2.22 -5.04 -11.79
C ILE A 124 -0.91 -4.47 -12.35
N ALA A 125 0.05 -5.33 -12.64
CA ALA A 125 1.31 -4.99 -13.27
C ALA A 125 1.98 -6.25 -13.83
N ASP A 126 3.00 -6.06 -14.67
CA ASP A 126 3.76 -7.15 -15.30
C ASP A 126 4.59 -7.99 -14.33
N THR A 127 4.79 -7.52 -13.11
CA THR A 127 5.54 -8.25 -12.08
C THR A 127 4.78 -8.28 -10.76
N VAL A 128 4.92 -9.36 -10.00
CA VAL A 128 4.29 -9.53 -8.68
C VAL A 128 4.66 -8.37 -7.73
N GLY A 129 5.94 -7.97 -7.72
CA GLY A 129 6.40 -6.88 -6.85
C GLY A 129 5.75 -5.53 -7.20
N ALA A 130 5.60 -5.22 -8.49
CA ALA A 130 4.95 -3.99 -8.93
C ALA A 130 3.43 -4.03 -8.64
N ALA A 131 2.76 -5.14 -8.92
CA ALA A 131 1.35 -5.32 -8.59
C ALA A 131 1.09 -5.17 -7.08
N TRP A 132 1.94 -5.79 -6.26
CA TRP A 132 1.89 -5.67 -4.80
C TRP A 132 2.08 -4.23 -4.33
N ALA A 133 3.06 -3.51 -4.89
CA ALA A 133 3.30 -2.11 -4.56
C ALA A 133 2.12 -1.22 -4.94
N LEU A 134 1.52 -1.43 -6.12
CA LEU A 134 0.33 -0.71 -6.56
C LEU A 134 -0.85 -0.97 -5.61
N ALA A 135 -1.16 -2.22 -5.30
CA ALA A 135 -2.25 -2.55 -4.38
C ALA A 135 -2.06 -1.92 -2.99
N ARG A 136 -0.82 -1.81 -2.52
CA ARG A 136 -0.52 -1.32 -1.17
C ARG A 136 -0.40 0.20 -1.08
N PHE A 137 0.14 0.85 -2.10
CA PHE A 137 0.53 2.25 -2.04
C PHE A 137 -0.19 3.18 -3.04
N ALA A 138 -0.83 2.68 -4.11
CA ALA A 138 -1.48 3.53 -5.10
C ALA A 138 -2.59 4.44 -4.51
N GLY A 139 -3.26 4.01 -3.45
CA GLY A 139 -4.25 4.83 -2.74
C GLY A 139 -3.66 5.76 -1.66
N CYS A 140 -2.38 5.62 -1.32
CA CYS A 140 -1.71 6.46 -0.32
C CYS A 140 -1.10 7.73 -0.92
N ALA A 141 -1.13 7.90 -2.23
CA ALA A 141 -0.55 9.05 -2.95
C ALA A 141 -1.22 10.40 -2.64
N GLN A 142 -2.33 10.43 -1.91
CA GLN A 142 -3.00 11.68 -1.54
C GLN A 142 -2.51 12.33 -0.23
N ARG A 143 -1.57 11.71 0.50
CA ARG A 143 -0.99 12.32 1.72
C ARG A 143 0.45 12.82 1.59
N GLY A 144 0.95 12.91 0.39
CA GLY A 144 2.28 13.42 0.10
C GLY A 144 2.56 13.24 -1.38
N ALA A 145 1.78 13.92 -2.21
CA ALA A 145 1.95 13.88 -3.66
C ALA A 145 3.36 14.37 -4.03
N ARG A 146 4.29 13.44 -4.08
CA ARG A 146 5.37 13.59 -5.06
C ARG A 146 4.69 13.41 -6.41
N SER A 147 4.46 14.51 -7.08
CA SER A 147 3.85 14.50 -8.40
C SER A 147 4.74 13.67 -9.32
N GLY A 148 4.15 12.98 -10.31
CA GLY A 148 4.93 12.25 -11.32
C GLY A 148 5.97 13.12 -12.04
N ASP A 149 5.88 14.45 -11.90
CA ASP A 149 6.88 15.44 -12.25
C ASP A 149 8.22 15.25 -11.52
N ASP A 150 8.24 14.75 -10.27
CA ASP A 150 9.49 14.56 -9.53
C ASP A 150 10.35 13.46 -10.17
N ILE A 151 9.76 12.36 -10.62
CA ILE A 151 10.46 11.29 -11.33
C ILE A 151 10.92 11.79 -12.70
N ALA A 152 10.10 12.55 -13.41
CA ALA A 152 10.46 13.17 -14.69
C ALA A 152 11.52 14.25 -14.52
N GLN A 153 11.50 15.04 -13.44
CA GLN A 153 12.53 16.03 -13.11
C GLN A 153 13.85 15.34 -12.75
N GLU A 154 13.82 14.28 -11.95
CA GLU A 154 15.02 13.53 -11.58
C GLU A 154 15.64 12.81 -12.79
N ALA A 155 14.83 12.25 -13.68
CA ALA A 155 15.27 11.66 -14.94
C ALA A 155 15.82 12.72 -15.91
N ARG A 156 15.28 13.94 -15.93
CA ARG A 156 15.81 15.08 -16.71
C ARG A 156 17.13 15.59 -16.11
N ALA A 157 17.21 15.70 -14.78
CA ALA A 157 18.43 16.12 -14.07
C ALA A 157 19.56 15.12 -14.29
N THR A 158 19.28 13.82 -14.22
CA THR A 158 20.26 12.75 -14.46
C THR A 158 20.74 12.76 -15.91
N ARG A 159 19.86 12.92 -16.90
CA ARG A 159 20.21 13.06 -18.31
C ARG A 159 21.04 14.31 -18.58
N SER A 160 20.70 15.44 -17.95
CA SER A 160 21.45 16.70 -18.05
C SER A 160 22.87 16.55 -17.44
N ARG A 161 23.01 15.89 -16.29
CA ARG A 161 24.32 15.60 -15.67
C ARG A 161 25.17 14.69 -16.56
N ALA A 162 24.57 13.64 -17.13
CA ALA A 162 25.28 12.72 -18.04
C ALA A 162 25.69 13.40 -19.36
N ALA A 163 24.89 14.35 -19.86
CA ALA A 163 25.24 15.14 -21.04
C ALA A 163 26.38 16.12 -20.75
N LYS A 164 26.36 16.82 -19.59
CA LYS A 164 27.44 17.72 -19.14
C LYS A 164 28.75 16.97 -18.92
N ARG A 165 28.68 15.78 -18.30
CA ARG A 165 29.87 14.92 -18.10
C ARG A 165 30.48 14.47 -19.41
N ARG A 166 29.71 14.02 -20.40
CA ARG A 166 30.17 13.64 -21.73
C ARG A 166 30.77 14.82 -22.52
N HIS A 167 30.25 16.03 -22.34
CA HIS A 167 30.79 17.25 -22.94
C HIS A 167 32.17 17.60 -22.37
N TRP A 168 32.31 17.48 -21.03
CA TRP A 168 33.59 17.72 -20.35
C TRP A 168 34.65 16.66 -20.70
N GLU A 169 34.29 15.38 -20.75
CA GLU A 169 35.17 14.29 -21.18
C GLU A 169 35.68 14.44 -22.61
N ARG A 170 34.99 15.23 -23.45
CA ARG A 170 35.40 15.58 -24.83
C ARG A 170 36.17 16.90 -24.92
N GLY A 171 36.68 17.43 -23.81
CA GLY A 171 37.49 18.66 -23.77
C GLY A 171 36.72 19.97 -23.78
N GLY A 172 35.44 19.95 -23.47
CA GLY A 172 34.65 21.16 -23.28
C GLY A 172 35.00 21.92 -21.97
N PRO A 173 34.70 23.23 -21.86
CA PRO A 173 34.98 24.02 -20.68
C PRO A 173 34.22 23.45 -19.46
N ALA A 174 34.85 23.51 -18.26
CA ALA A 174 34.25 23.05 -17.01
C ALA A 174 32.96 23.84 -16.73
N PRO A 175 31.88 23.17 -16.23
CA PRO A 175 30.66 23.86 -15.86
C PRO A 175 30.94 24.84 -14.70
N PRO A 176 30.28 26.00 -14.65
CA PRO A 176 30.42 26.95 -13.56
C PRO A 176 30.01 26.30 -12.21
N PRO A 177 30.65 26.69 -11.09
CA PRO A 177 30.27 26.19 -9.77
C PRO A 177 28.80 26.50 -9.51
N GLY A 178 28.05 25.50 -9.05
CA GLY A 178 26.63 25.66 -8.71
C GLY A 178 26.45 26.70 -7.59
N PRO A 179 25.27 27.35 -7.48
CA PRO A 179 24.99 28.29 -6.42
C PRO A 179 25.23 27.63 -5.06
N GLY A 180 26.14 28.22 -4.28
CA GLY A 180 26.50 27.71 -2.96
C GLY A 180 25.26 27.63 -2.06
N ARG A 181 25.10 26.51 -1.35
CA ARG A 181 24.14 26.40 -0.25
C ARG A 181 24.50 27.52 0.75
N SER A 182 23.60 28.51 0.89
CA SER A 182 23.67 29.47 1.97
C SER A 182 23.60 28.71 3.29
N GLN A 183 24.71 28.74 4.04
CA GLN A 183 24.73 28.30 5.43
C GLN A 183 23.90 29.33 6.21
N THR A 184 22.72 28.94 6.65
CA THR A 184 22.00 29.65 7.70
C THR A 184 22.79 29.43 9.01
N SER A 185 23.62 30.40 9.37
CA SER A 185 24.23 30.47 10.67
C SER A 185 23.12 30.65 11.71
N SER A 186 23.00 29.67 12.60
CA SER A 186 22.28 29.76 13.86
C SER A 186 23.06 30.71 14.77
N ILE A 187 22.45 31.84 15.13
CA ILE A 187 22.93 32.71 16.21
C ILE A 187 22.05 32.44 17.43
N ALA A 188 22.69 32.24 18.53
CA ALA A 188 22.29 31.98 19.91
C ALA A 188 20.89 32.42 20.38
#